data_7b318df687c8991b871af4f6cc44673f
#
_entry.id   7b318df687c8991b871af4f6cc44673f
#
_cell.length_a   1.000
_cell.length_b   1.000
_cell.length_c   1.000
_cell.angle_alpha   90.00
_cell.angle_beta   90.00
_cell.angle_gamma   90.00
#
_symmetry.space_group_name_H-M   'P 1'
#
loop_
_entity.id
_entity.type
_entity.pdbx_description
1 polymer ?
#
loop_
_entity_poly.entity_id
_entity_poly.type
_entity_poly.pdbx_seq_one_letter_code
_entity_poly.pdbx_strand_id
1 'polypeptide(L)'
;MPHTPKIFSKESITVDFMVQQLRTAVEVDVEALNDVDATTRVVKESNLHRPGLALAGYVDLFTYERVQILGNTETQYLNHLDLDARRRAFQHLIQFPIPCVILTENNTLDESLTAMATRAGVPVYRTSCPSTKFMALLRDFLNDQFAPQMTVHGSLIDVYGAGLLLIGKSGIGKSEVALDLVERGHRLVADDVVIVTKKEEQIIMGSGTDLVQHFMEIRGLGLVDVRAMFGIRAIRFQKRVEVVVNMQIWDAEEEYTRIGMVDDVYEIMGVELPMVKLPITPGKNVTVICEVIAMNHLLRHYGYDPAEVFAERLAERIRRKGSASPSRGIEYFEHDYE
;
A
#
# COMPACT_ATOMS: atom_id res chain seq x y z
N MET A 1 -24.55 -6.82 15.50
CA MET A 1 -23.77 -5.57 15.43
C MET A 1 -22.68 -5.77 14.42
N PRO A 2 -22.52 -4.92 13.40
CA PRO A 2 -21.39 -5.05 12.48
C PRO A 2 -20.10 -4.88 13.31
N HIS A 3 -19.22 -5.88 13.25
CA HIS A 3 -17.88 -5.76 13.82
C HIS A 3 -17.17 -4.63 13.10
N THR A 4 -16.95 -3.52 13.76
CA THR A 4 -16.06 -2.48 13.26
C THR A 4 -14.68 -3.13 13.09
N PRO A 5 -14.14 -3.20 11.88
CA PRO A 5 -12.86 -3.88 11.65
C PRO A 5 -11.77 -3.16 12.44
N LYS A 6 -10.98 -3.96 13.17
CA LYS A 6 -9.92 -3.44 14.03
C LYS A 6 -8.75 -3.00 13.16
N ILE A 7 -8.38 -1.72 13.27
CA ILE A 7 -7.18 -1.19 12.65
C ILE A 7 -5.99 -1.55 13.52
N PHE A 8 -4.92 -2.05 12.92
CA PHE A 8 -3.67 -2.40 13.58
C PHE A 8 -2.56 -1.52 12.99
N SER A 9 -1.68 -1.05 13.85
CA SER A 9 -0.40 -0.45 13.45
C SER A 9 0.65 -0.91 14.46
N LYS A 10 1.89 -1.07 14.00
CA LYS A 10 2.99 -1.32 14.93
C LYS A 10 3.29 -0.04 15.69
N GLU A 11 3.36 -0.12 17.01
CA GLU A 11 3.72 1.02 17.86
C GLU A 11 5.23 1.28 17.85
N SER A 12 6.03 0.25 17.61
CA SER A 12 7.49 0.33 17.54
C SER A 12 8.10 -0.90 16.87
N ILE A 13 9.32 -0.75 16.40
CA ILE A 13 10.22 -1.84 15.98
C ILE A 13 11.55 -1.70 16.69
N THR A 14 12.27 -2.79 16.92
CA THR A 14 13.62 -2.73 17.49
C THR A 14 14.62 -2.23 16.46
N VAL A 15 15.69 -1.59 16.92
CA VAL A 15 16.80 -1.15 16.05
C VAL A 15 17.47 -2.35 15.39
N ASP A 16 17.60 -3.48 16.12
CA ASP A 16 18.12 -4.74 15.58
C ASP A 16 17.30 -5.22 14.38
N PHE A 17 15.97 -5.33 14.53
CA PHE A 17 15.08 -5.72 13.44
C PHE A 17 15.20 -4.78 12.24
N MET A 18 15.20 -3.46 12.49
CA MET A 18 15.38 -2.45 11.44
C MET A 18 16.66 -2.68 10.65
N VAL A 19 17.79 -2.88 11.34
CA VAL A 19 19.09 -3.07 10.68
C VAL A 19 19.15 -4.40 9.92
N GLN A 20 18.58 -5.48 10.45
CA GLN A 20 18.49 -6.74 9.75
C GLN A 20 17.69 -6.61 8.46
N GLN A 21 16.54 -5.93 8.49
CA GLN A 21 15.71 -5.71 7.31
C GLN A 21 16.40 -4.79 6.27
N LEU A 22 17.12 -3.77 6.71
CA LEU A 22 17.92 -2.94 5.80
C LEU A 22 18.95 -3.77 5.04
N ARG A 23 19.60 -4.74 5.69
CA ARG A 23 20.58 -5.63 5.05
C ARG A 23 19.96 -6.65 4.11
N THR A 24 18.82 -7.24 4.47
CA THR A 24 18.25 -8.41 3.79
C THR A 24 17.17 -8.05 2.78
N ALA A 25 16.28 -7.13 3.09
CA ALA A 25 15.14 -6.78 2.25
C ALA A 25 15.38 -5.51 1.42
N VAL A 26 16.10 -4.54 1.97
CA VAL A 26 16.43 -3.27 1.28
C VAL A 26 17.79 -3.34 0.58
N GLU A 27 18.59 -4.36 0.90
CA GLU A 27 19.91 -4.63 0.32
C GLU A 27 20.88 -3.44 0.48
N VAL A 28 20.85 -2.78 1.64
CA VAL A 28 21.77 -1.70 2.01
C VAL A 28 22.85 -2.27 2.94
N ASP A 29 24.09 -1.96 2.63
CA ASP A 29 25.21 -2.25 3.51
C ASP A 29 25.11 -1.42 4.79
N VAL A 30 24.94 -2.06 5.93
CA VAL A 30 24.91 -1.41 7.25
C VAL A 30 25.86 -2.17 8.17
N GLU A 31 26.90 -1.53 8.66
CA GLU A 31 27.92 -2.09 9.53
C GLU A 31 27.81 -1.50 10.94
N ALA A 32 27.89 -2.32 11.97
CA ALA A 32 27.97 -1.83 13.36
C ALA A 32 29.38 -1.32 13.68
N LEU A 33 29.46 -0.13 14.27
CA LEU A 33 30.72 0.48 14.70
C LEU A 33 31.00 0.27 16.20
N ASN A 34 30.00 -0.17 16.97
CA ASN A 34 30.16 -0.50 18.38
C ASN A 34 29.36 -1.73 18.75
N ASP A 35 29.70 -2.33 19.88
CA ASP A 35 29.01 -3.50 20.42
C ASP A 35 27.99 -3.04 21.48
N VAL A 36 26.78 -2.74 21.04
CA VAL A 36 25.65 -2.33 21.89
C VAL A 36 24.43 -3.19 21.52
N ASP A 37 23.74 -3.70 22.51
CA ASP A 37 22.52 -4.48 22.31
C ASP A 37 21.40 -3.60 21.68
N ALA A 38 21.21 -3.77 20.38
CA ALA A 38 20.24 -3.03 19.60
C ALA A 38 18.78 -3.54 19.77
N THR A 39 18.59 -4.68 20.45
CA THR A 39 17.24 -5.24 20.72
C THR A 39 16.50 -4.42 21.78
N THR A 40 17.21 -3.71 22.64
CA THR A 40 16.65 -2.88 23.71
C THR A 40 16.21 -1.49 23.24
N ARG A 41 16.69 -1.05 22.08
CA ARG A 41 16.35 0.25 21.49
C ARG A 41 15.24 0.12 20.45
N VAL A 42 14.31 1.07 20.46
CA VAL A 42 13.11 1.04 19.59
C VAL A 42 13.00 2.30 18.76
N VAL A 43 12.49 2.13 17.56
CA VAL A 43 12.05 3.20 16.64
C VAL A 43 10.52 3.20 16.66
N LYS A 44 9.91 4.39 16.78
CA LYS A 44 8.45 4.54 16.94
C LYS A 44 7.79 5.30 15.79
N GLU A 45 8.57 5.96 14.94
CA GLU A 45 8.05 6.72 13.81
C GLU A 45 8.97 6.61 12.57
N SER A 46 8.43 6.96 11.43
CA SER A 46 9.15 6.87 10.14
C SER A 46 10.02 8.08 9.82
N ASN A 47 9.82 9.19 10.54
CA ASN A 47 10.61 10.38 10.32
C ASN A 47 12.05 10.20 10.83
N LEU A 48 13.00 10.72 10.06
CA LEU A 48 14.43 10.69 10.37
C LEU A 48 14.89 12.09 10.79
N HIS A 49 16.00 12.16 11.49
CA HIS A 49 16.55 13.43 11.92
C HIS A 49 18.03 13.58 11.56
N ARG A 50 18.42 14.77 11.10
CA ARG A 50 19.82 15.19 10.94
C ARG A 50 20.16 16.17 12.06
N PRO A 51 20.97 15.77 13.07
CA PRO A 51 21.10 16.49 14.33
C PRO A 51 22.11 17.64 14.30
N GLY A 52 22.29 18.32 13.17
CA GLY A 52 23.30 19.38 13.04
C GLY A 52 23.15 20.49 14.08
N LEU A 53 21.93 20.98 14.34
CA LEU A 53 21.68 22.00 15.38
C LEU A 53 21.88 21.45 16.79
N ALA A 54 21.47 20.20 17.04
CA ALA A 54 21.69 19.58 18.35
C ALA A 54 23.18 19.41 18.65
N LEU A 55 23.99 19.01 17.66
CA LEU A 55 25.45 18.97 17.80
C LEU A 55 26.04 20.35 18.11
N ALA A 56 25.47 21.43 17.56
CA ALA A 56 25.90 22.80 17.85
C ALA A 56 25.41 23.34 19.22
N GLY A 57 24.63 22.52 19.98
CA GLY A 57 24.15 22.85 21.31
C GLY A 57 22.72 23.37 21.39
N TYR A 58 21.99 23.46 20.27
CA TYR A 58 20.58 23.83 20.28
C TYR A 58 19.71 22.56 20.34
N VAL A 59 19.21 22.25 21.52
CA VAL A 59 18.49 21.00 21.81
C VAL A 59 17.02 21.18 22.15
N ASP A 60 16.50 22.42 22.22
CA ASP A 60 15.12 22.69 22.64
C ASP A 60 14.07 22.03 21.73
N LEU A 61 14.36 21.90 20.44
CA LEU A 61 13.50 21.26 19.44
C LEU A 61 14.12 19.96 18.87
N PHE A 62 15.02 19.34 19.64
CA PHE A 62 15.69 18.12 19.20
C PHE A 62 14.73 16.91 19.21
N THR A 63 14.45 16.37 18.04
CA THR A 63 13.61 15.17 17.89
C THR A 63 14.44 13.90 18.15
N TYR A 64 14.76 13.67 19.41
CA TYR A 64 15.63 12.58 19.84
C TYR A 64 15.02 11.18 19.66
N GLU A 65 13.69 11.06 19.58
CA GLU A 65 13.00 9.78 19.38
C GLU A 65 13.20 9.20 17.97
N ARG A 66 13.72 10.00 17.04
CA ARG A 66 13.97 9.61 15.65
C ARG A 66 15.34 8.96 15.48
N VAL A 67 15.48 8.15 14.44
CA VAL A 67 16.79 7.68 14.00
C VAL A 67 17.65 8.87 13.59
N GLN A 68 18.87 8.98 14.13
CA GLN A 68 19.79 10.09 13.91
C GLN A 68 20.72 9.76 12.74
N ILE A 69 20.71 10.59 11.71
CA ILE A 69 21.54 10.40 10.51
C ILE A 69 22.64 11.47 10.48
N LEU A 70 23.89 11.03 10.50
CA LEU A 70 25.06 11.88 10.34
C LEU A 70 25.66 11.68 8.94
N GLY A 71 25.55 12.71 8.12
CA GLY A 71 26.20 12.75 6.80
C GLY A 71 27.50 13.53 6.85
N ASN A 72 28.02 13.92 5.66
CA ASN A 72 29.25 14.69 5.53
C ASN A 72 29.23 16.00 6.34
N THR A 73 28.07 16.69 6.36
CA THR A 73 27.97 17.99 7.06
C THR A 73 28.19 17.84 8.56
N GLU A 74 27.51 16.89 9.19
CA GLU A 74 27.60 16.64 10.63
C GLU A 74 29.02 16.12 11.01
N THR A 75 29.53 15.20 10.19
CA THR A 75 30.83 14.61 10.43
C THR A 75 31.97 15.64 10.24
N GLN A 76 31.91 16.48 9.21
CA GLN A 76 32.89 17.55 9.00
C GLN A 76 32.80 18.60 10.10
N TYR A 77 31.60 18.96 10.55
CA TYR A 77 31.45 19.85 11.71
C TYR A 77 32.16 19.30 12.95
N LEU A 78 31.90 18.01 13.29
CA LEU A 78 32.58 17.36 14.41
C LEU A 78 34.11 17.35 14.22
N ASN A 79 34.63 17.08 13.03
CA ASN A 79 36.06 17.04 12.73
C ASN A 79 36.73 18.42 12.77
N HIS A 80 35.96 19.49 12.55
CA HIS A 80 36.48 20.85 12.65
C HIS A 80 36.71 21.30 14.10
N LEU A 81 36.06 20.68 15.07
CA LEU A 81 36.18 20.99 16.49
C LEU A 81 37.44 20.34 17.10
N ASP A 82 38.04 20.99 18.10
CA ASP A 82 38.99 20.32 18.94
C ASP A 82 38.38 19.14 19.72
N LEU A 83 39.20 18.29 20.31
CA LEU A 83 38.73 17.04 20.91
C LEU A 83 37.72 17.28 22.04
N ASP A 84 37.89 18.29 22.87
CA ASP A 84 37.00 18.56 24.00
C ASP A 84 35.68 19.19 23.52
N ALA A 85 35.72 20.11 22.57
CA ALA A 85 34.53 20.68 21.95
C ALA A 85 33.74 19.62 21.16
N ARG A 86 34.43 18.71 20.46
CA ARG A 86 33.86 17.59 19.74
C ARG A 86 33.08 16.63 20.68
N ARG A 87 33.70 16.31 21.82
CA ARG A 87 33.06 15.50 22.86
C ARG A 87 31.81 16.18 23.44
N ARG A 88 31.91 17.48 23.75
CA ARG A 88 30.73 18.25 24.20
C ARG A 88 29.61 18.27 23.16
N ALA A 89 29.96 18.53 21.92
CA ALA A 89 28.99 18.53 20.82
C ALA A 89 28.27 17.17 20.71
N PHE A 90 29.03 16.06 20.74
CA PHE A 90 28.45 14.74 20.68
C PHE A 90 27.62 14.37 21.94
N GLN A 91 28.04 14.88 23.11
CA GLN A 91 27.31 14.70 24.37
C GLN A 91 25.92 15.32 24.31
N HIS A 92 25.71 16.45 23.61
CA HIS A 92 24.40 17.05 23.40
C HIS A 92 23.42 16.08 22.72
N LEU A 93 23.92 15.15 21.93
CA LEU A 93 23.11 14.17 21.24
C LEU A 93 22.82 12.95 22.11
N ILE A 94 23.86 12.33 22.67
CA ILE A 94 23.75 11.05 23.40
C ILE A 94 23.21 11.15 24.81
N GLN A 95 23.02 12.36 25.36
CA GLN A 95 22.33 12.55 26.64
C GLN A 95 20.83 12.21 26.57
N PHE A 96 20.26 12.17 25.37
CA PHE A 96 18.88 11.78 25.12
C PHE A 96 18.78 10.28 24.79
N PRO A 97 17.62 9.65 25.03
CA PRO A 97 17.42 8.23 24.71
C PRO A 97 17.17 8.03 23.21
N ILE A 98 18.12 8.42 22.36
CA ILE A 98 18.02 8.24 20.92
C ILE A 98 18.02 6.75 20.54
N PRO A 99 17.32 6.32 19.49
CA PRO A 99 17.30 4.94 19.03
C PRO A 99 18.68 4.44 18.61
N CYS A 100 19.30 5.13 17.66
CA CYS A 100 20.64 4.84 17.13
C CYS A 100 21.17 6.04 16.36
N VAL A 101 22.46 5.96 16.03
CA VAL A 101 23.16 6.87 15.12
C VAL A 101 23.59 6.08 13.88
N ILE A 102 23.31 6.60 12.68
CA ILE A 102 23.77 6.00 11.43
C ILE A 102 24.59 7.02 10.65
N LEU A 103 25.85 6.67 10.39
CA LEU A 103 26.74 7.46 9.54
C LEU A 103 26.59 7.01 8.10
N THR A 104 26.44 7.95 7.20
CA THR A 104 26.33 7.68 5.75
C THR A 104 27.63 8.03 5.03
N GLU A 105 27.75 7.60 3.76
CA GLU A 105 28.89 7.91 2.88
C GLU A 105 30.26 7.44 3.44
N ASN A 106 30.26 6.27 4.12
CA ASN A 106 31.43 5.71 4.79
C ASN A 106 32.09 6.60 5.84
N ASN A 107 31.37 7.60 6.35
CA ASN A 107 31.88 8.41 7.45
C ASN A 107 32.11 7.56 8.70
N THR A 108 33.07 7.99 9.53
CA THR A 108 33.43 7.35 10.80
C THR A 108 33.38 8.35 11.93
N LEU A 109 33.22 7.88 13.15
CA LEU A 109 33.43 8.67 14.36
C LEU A 109 34.83 8.42 14.93
N ASP A 110 35.36 9.42 15.61
CA ASP A 110 36.51 9.26 16.47
C ASP A 110 36.27 8.17 17.53
N GLU A 111 37.31 7.39 17.87
CA GLU A 111 37.19 6.30 18.85
C GLU A 111 36.62 6.78 20.19
N SER A 112 36.96 8.01 20.61
CA SER A 112 36.42 8.58 21.86
C SER A 112 34.91 8.82 21.81
N LEU A 113 34.37 9.22 20.65
CA LEU A 113 32.92 9.40 20.45
C LEU A 113 32.22 8.05 20.39
N THR A 114 32.78 7.08 19.70
CA THR A 114 32.25 5.70 19.65
C THR A 114 32.20 5.08 21.04
N ALA A 115 33.28 5.26 21.85
CA ALA A 115 33.29 4.83 23.24
C ALA A 115 32.28 5.58 24.13
N MET A 116 31.97 6.84 23.86
CA MET A 116 30.91 7.59 24.54
C MET A 116 29.52 7.02 24.19
N ALA A 117 29.25 6.75 22.91
CA ALA A 117 27.99 6.13 22.47
C ALA A 117 27.81 4.75 23.12
N THR A 118 28.85 3.92 23.16
CA THR A 118 28.81 2.59 23.79
C THR A 118 28.47 2.69 25.28
N ARG A 119 29.09 3.62 26.03
CA ARG A 119 28.77 3.84 27.45
C ARG A 119 27.33 4.34 27.67
N ALA A 120 26.79 5.11 26.72
CA ALA A 120 25.41 5.57 26.74
C ALA A 120 24.40 4.50 26.25
N GLY A 121 24.87 3.34 25.82
CA GLY A 121 24.05 2.27 25.26
C GLY A 121 23.38 2.69 23.96
N VAL A 122 24.05 3.52 23.13
CA VAL A 122 23.54 3.98 21.84
C VAL A 122 24.24 3.20 20.73
N PRO A 123 23.49 2.40 19.93
CA PRO A 123 24.05 1.72 18.77
C PRO A 123 24.49 2.71 17.69
N VAL A 124 25.66 2.49 17.12
CA VAL A 124 26.22 3.29 16.04
C VAL A 124 26.48 2.40 14.83
N TYR A 125 25.98 2.82 13.69
CA TYR A 125 26.13 2.11 12.42
C TYR A 125 26.77 3.00 11.37
N ARG A 126 27.28 2.35 10.32
CA ARG A 126 27.84 2.99 9.14
C ARG A 126 27.26 2.35 7.88
N THR A 127 27.09 3.16 6.82
CA THR A 127 26.75 2.70 5.47
C THR A 127 27.56 3.47 4.42
N SER A 128 27.86 2.81 3.31
CA SER A 128 28.46 3.47 2.13
C SER A 128 27.44 4.31 1.37
N CYS A 129 26.15 4.08 1.60
CA CYS A 129 25.07 4.72 0.88
C CYS A 129 25.06 6.24 1.08
N PRO A 130 24.86 7.06 0.00
CA PRO A 130 24.69 8.50 0.12
C PRO A 130 23.51 8.89 1.01
N SER A 131 23.67 9.95 1.83
CA SER A 131 22.70 10.36 2.85
C SER A 131 21.28 10.50 2.32
N THR A 132 21.08 11.18 1.19
CA THR A 132 19.74 11.40 0.62
C THR A 132 19.07 10.08 0.19
N LYS A 133 19.85 9.20 -0.46
CA LYS A 133 19.36 7.88 -0.89
C LYS A 133 19.03 7.00 0.31
N PHE A 134 19.93 6.95 1.29
CA PHE A 134 19.74 6.18 2.51
C PHE A 134 18.49 6.62 3.28
N MET A 135 18.32 7.92 3.47
CA MET A 135 17.15 8.48 4.16
C MET A 135 15.84 8.16 3.44
N ALA A 136 15.81 8.19 2.11
CA ALA A 136 14.64 7.80 1.33
C ALA A 136 14.31 6.32 1.56
N LEU A 137 15.28 5.41 1.38
CA LEU A 137 15.09 3.98 1.58
C LEU A 137 14.65 3.62 3.00
N LEU A 138 15.29 4.22 4.01
CA LEU A 138 14.93 3.98 5.40
C LEU A 138 13.53 4.51 5.74
N ARG A 139 13.19 5.70 5.23
CA ARG A 139 11.84 6.27 5.43
C ARG A 139 10.77 5.39 4.79
N ASP A 140 10.97 4.94 3.57
CA ASP A 140 10.02 4.07 2.86
C ASP A 140 9.82 2.76 3.63
N PHE A 141 10.91 2.14 4.09
CA PHE A 141 10.86 0.95 4.93
C PHE A 141 10.07 1.20 6.23
N LEU A 142 10.36 2.29 6.96
CA LEU A 142 9.68 2.62 8.21
C LEU A 142 8.20 2.97 7.99
N ASN A 143 7.87 3.66 6.92
CA ASN A 143 6.48 3.92 6.52
C ASN A 143 5.72 2.61 6.32
N ASP A 144 6.31 1.62 5.66
CA ASP A 144 5.71 0.31 5.48
C ASP A 144 5.53 -0.44 6.81
N GLN A 145 6.48 -0.32 7.74
CA GLN A 145 6.40 -0.97 9.05
C GLN A 145 5.32 -0.37 9.96
N PHE A 146 5.10 0.93 9.90
CA PHE A 146 4.14 1.65 10.74
C PHE A 146 2.80 1.91 10.07
N ALA A 147 2.65 1.52 8.79
CA ALA A 147 1.42 1.72 8.03
C ALA A 147 0.21 1.08 8.74
N PRO A 148 -0.92 1.79 8.87
CA PRO A 148 -2.14 1.21 9.38
C PRO A 148 -2.60 0.05 8.51
N GLN A 149 -3.02 -1.02 9.16
CA GLN A 149 -3.51 -2.24 8.51
C GLN A 149 -4.85 -2.66 9.09
N MET A 150 -5.68 -3.28 8.28
CA MET A 150 -6.89 -3.95 8.74
C MET A 150 -7.16 -5.19 7.88
N THR A 151 -8.01 -6.06 8.37
CA THR A 151 -8.44 -7.26 7.66
C THR A 151 -9.80 -7.03 7.03
N VAL A 152 -9.95 -7.40 5.77
CA VAL A 152 -11.22 -7.39 5.04
C VAL A 152 -11.55 -8.81 4.60
N HIS A 153 -12.77 -9.28 4.88
CA HIS A 153 -13.26 -10.55 4.35
C HIS A 153 -13.68 -10.39 2.89
N GLY A 154 -12.94 -11.03 2.00
CA GLY A 154 -13.17 -10.91 0.57
C GLY A 154 -12.09 -11.60 -0.24
N SER A 155 -12.16 -11.46 -1.56
CA SER A 155 -11.15 -11.93 -2.50
C SER A 155 -10.57 -10.75 -3.26
N LEU A 156 -9.26 -10.63 -3.34
CA LEU A 156 -8.57 -9.58 -4.10
C LEU A 156 -7.91 -10.19 -5.33
N ILE A 157 -8.27 -9.67 -6.49
CA ILE A 157 -7.79 -10.15 -7.79
C ILE A 157 -7.25 -8.97 -8.61
N ASP A 158 -6.14 -9.16 -9.28
CA ASP A 158 -5.60 -8.25 -10.29
C ASP A 158 -6.21 -8.61 -11.66
N VAL A 159 -7.17 -7.82 -12.10
CA VAL A 159 -7.91 -7.99 -13.36
C VAL A 159 -7.46 -6.93 -14.36
N TYR A 160 -6.76 -7.32 -15.41
CA TYR A 160 -6.17 -6.42 -16.41
C TYR A 160 -5.28 -5.30 -15.85
N GLY A 161 -4.72 -5.49 -14.64
CA GLY A 161 -3.94 -4.47 -13.95
C GLY A 161 -4.75 -3.59 -13.00
N ALA A 162 -6.07 -3.76 -12.89
CA ALA A 162 -6.91 -3.15 -11.86
C ALA A 162 -7.13 -4.13 -10.70
N GLY A 163 -6.95 -3.69 -9.45
CA GLY A 163 -7.22 -4.49 -8.25
C GLY A 163 -8.69 -4.43 -7.86
N LEU A 164 -9.38 -5.55 -8.05
CA LEU A 164 -10.78 -5.72 -7.67
C LEU A 164 -10.87 -6.44 -6.33
N LEU A 165 -11.48 -5.79 -5.33
CA LEU A 165 -11.79 -6.38 -4.04
C LEU A 165 -13.25 -6.86 -4.05
N LEU A 166 -13.45 -8.17 -4.17
CA LEU A 166 -14.78 -8.80 -4.09
C LEU A 166 -15.18 -8.94 -2.63
N ILE A 167 -16.26 -8.29 -2.23
CA ILE A 167 -16.88 -8.41 -0.90
C ILE A 167 -18.29 -8.91 -1.00
N GLY A 168 -18.89 -9.34 0.09
CA GLY A 168 -20.26 -9.82 0.17
C GLY A 168 -20.43 -10.93 1.21
N LYS A 169 -21.65 -11.39 1.40
CA LYS A 169 -21.97 -12.43 2.41
C LYS A 169 -21.14 -13.69 2.18
N SER A 170 -20.81 -14.40 3.28
CA SER A 170 -20.16 -15.71 3.18
C SER A 170 -21.03 -16.66 2.35
N GLY A 171 -20.41 -17.40 1.42
CA GLY A 171 -21.09 -18.34 0.52
C GLY A 171 -21.79 -17.74 -0.69
N ILE A 172 -21.54 -16.45 -0.99
CA ILE A 172 -22.14 -15.81 -2.18
C ILE A 172 -21.41 -16.14 -3.49
N GLY A 173 -20.25 -16.81 -3.43
CA GLY A 173 -19.50 -17.21 -4.62
C GLY A 173 -18.26 -16.35 -4.89
N LYS A 174 -17.71 -15.63 -3.89
CA LYS A 174 -16.50 -14.79 -4.09
C LYS A 174 -15.31 -15.61 -4.57
N SER A 175 -15.00 -16.70 -3.87
CA SER A 175 -13.85 -17.58 -4.20
C SER A 175 -14.05 -18.27 -5.54
N GLU A 176 -15.28 -18.69 -5.87
CA GLU A 176 -15.61 -19.30 -7.16
C GLU A 176 -15.41 -18.30 -8.34
N VAL A 177 -15.85 -17.06 -8.16
CA VAL A 177 -15.62 -15.98 -9.16
C VAL A 177 -14.12 -15.65 -9.26
N ALA A 178 -13.41 -15.62 -8.13
CA ALA A 178 -11.98 -15.37 -8.11
C ALA A 178 -11.20 -16.49 -8.83
N LEU A 179 -11.57 -17.76 -8.64
CA LEU A 179 -10.97 -18.89 -9.34
C LEU A 179 -11.25 -18.85 -10.85
N ASP A 180 -12.47 -18.54 -11.26
CA ASP A 180 -12.84 -18.40 -12.66
C ASP A 180 -12.05 -17.25 -13.34
N LEU A 181 -11.85 -16.12 -12.64
CA LEU A 181 -10.98 -15.04 -13.11
C LEU A 181 -9.52 -15.51 -13.27
N VAL A 182 -9.01 -16.32 -12.34
CA VAL A 182 -7.66 -16.89 -12.43
C VAL A 182 -7.53 -17.82 -13.63
N GLU A 183 -8.51 -18.69 -13.86
CA GLU A 183 -8.53 -19.58 -15.03
C GLU A 183 -8.50 -18.78 -16.35
N ARG A 184 -9.15 -17.61 -16.37
CA ARG A 184 -9.17 -16.69 -17.51
C ARG A 184 -7.87 -15.86 -17.67
N GLY A 185 -6.87 -16.08 -16.80
CA GLY A 185 -5.54 -15.48 -16.91
C GLY A 185 -5.30 -14.25 -16.01
N HIS A 186 -6.21 -13.96 -15.10
CA HIS A 186 -6.00 -12.93 -14.08
C HIS A 186 -5.20 -13.47 -12.89
N ARG A 187 -4.84 -12.61 -11.93
CA ARG A 187 -3.92 -12.97 -10.86
C ARG A 187 -4.58 -12.87 -9.50
N LEU A 188 -4.56 -13.96 -8.74
CA LEU A 188 -4.96 -13.96 -7.35
C LEU A 188 -3.96 -13.20 -6.49
N VAL A 189 -4.46 -12.33 -5.63
CA VAL A 189 -3.68 -11.68 -4.58
C VAL A 189 -3.97 -12.32 -3.22
N ALA A 190 -5.24 -12.43 -2.87
CA ALA A 190 -5.69 -13.06 -1.62
C ALA A 190 -7.13 -13.56 -1.77
N ASP A 191 -7.48 -14.60 -1.01
CA ASP A 191 -8.85 -15.10 -0.88
C ASP A 191 -9.21 -15.26 0.60
N ASP A 192 -10.51 -15.12 0.91
CA ASP A 192 -11.16 -15.14 2.22
C ASP A 192 -10.69 -14.02 3.15
N VAL A 193 -9.39 -13.84 3.35
CA VAL A 193 -8.80 -12.83 4.23
C VAL A 193 -7.81 -11.96 3.47
N VAL A 194 -8.19 -10.71 3.25
CA VAL A 194 -7.35 -9.68 2.62
C VAL A 194 -6.81 -8.75 3.70
N ILE A 195 -5.48 -8.69 3.84
CA ILE A 195 -4.83 -7.65 4.66
C ILE A 195 -4.74 -6.40 3.79
N VAL A 196 -5.41 -5.34 4.21
CA VAL A 196 -5.32 -4.04 3.56
C VAL A 196 -4.45 -3.11 4.38
N THR A 197 -3.48 -2.49 3.72
CA THR A 197 -2.50 -1.57 4.31
C THR A 197 -2.70 -0.19 3.69
N LYS A 198 -2.90 0.84 4.51
CA LYS A 198 -2.94 2.21 4.02
C LYS A 198 -1.52 2.71 3.79
N LYS A 199 -1.16 2.90 2.52
CA LYS A 199 0.08 3.56 2.10
C LYS A 199 -0.23 4.98 1.67
N GLU A 200 0.50 5.94 2.21
CA GLU A 200 0.24 7.37 1.96
C GLU A 200 -1.19 7.79 2.32
N GLU A 201 -1.66 8.93 1.81
CA GLU A 201 -2.97 9.46 2.20
C GLU A 201 -4.15 8.76 1.50
N GLN A 202 -3.95 8.24 0.28
CA GLN A 202 -5.04 7.76 -0.58
C GLN A 202 -4.78 6.40 -1.24
N ILE A 203 -3.82 5.63 -0.78
CA ILE A 203 -3.49 4.34 -1.38
C ILE A 203 -3.79 3.21 -0.41
N ILE A 204 -4.68 2.30 -0.82
CA ILE A 204 -4.93 1.05 -0.13
C ILE A 204 -4.25 -0.09 -0.90
N MET A 205 -3.27 -0.74 -0.27
CA MET A 205 -2.64 -1.95 -0.81
C MET A 205 -3.25 -3.16 -0.14
N GLY A 206 -3.59 -4.16 -0.92
CA GLY A 206 -4.06 -5.44 -0.41
C GLY A 206 -3.05 -6.56 -0.64
N SER A 207 -2.95 -7.49 0.31
CA SER A 207 -2.12 -8.69 0.26
C SER A 207 -2.80 -9.86 0.97
N GLY A 208 -2.32 -11.07 0.74
CA GLY A 208 -2.68 -12.23 1.55
C GLY A 208 -1.89 -12.30 2.85
N THR A 209 -2.31 -13.18 3.76
CA THR A 209 -1.53 -13.52 4.95
C THR A 209 -0.42 -14.50 4.56
N ASP A 210 0.70 -14.49 5.28
CA ASP A 210 1.84 -15.40 4.99
C ASP A 210 1.44 -16.88 5.07
N LEU A 211 0.45 -17.22 5.91
CA LEU A 211 0.02 -18.60 6.13
C LEU A 211 -0.81 -19.18 4.98
N VAL A 212 -1.69 -18.38 4.37
CA VAL A 212 -2.64 -18.84 3.32
C VAL A 212 -2.40 -18.14 1.97
N GLN A 213 -1.21 -17.58 1.80
CA GLN A 213 -0.85 -16.90 0.56
C GLN A 213 -0.93 -17.87 -0.62
N HIS A 214 -1.69 -17.49 -1.66
CA HIS A 214 -1.93 -18.27 -2.88
C HIS A 214 -2.84 -19.49 -2.74
N PHE A 215 -3.42 -19.72 -1.56
CA PHE A 215 -4.45 -20.74 -1.36
C PHE A 215 -5.84 -20.14 -1.45
N MET A 216 -6.78 -20.96 -1.91
CA MET A 216 -8.22 -20.64 -1.95
C MET A 216 -9.01 -21.78 -1.32
N GLU A 217 -10.08 -21.45 -0.60
CA GLU A 217 -11.01 -22.47 -0.11
C GLU A 217 -12.25 -22.48 -1.01
N ILE A 218 -12.46 -23.57 -1.73
CA ILE A 218 -13.64 -23.78 -2.61
C ILE A 218 -14.57 -24.76 -1.96
N ARG A 219 -15.81 -24.35 -1.72
CA ARG A 219 -16.83 -25.22 -1.13
C ARG A 219 -17.07 -26.46 -2.00
N GLY A 220 -17.00 -27.63 -1.38
CA GLY A 220 -17.16 -28.91 -2.05
C GLY A 220 -15.90 -29.47 -2.71
N LEU A 221 -14.84 -28.65 -2.88
CA LEU A 221 -13.54 -29.09 -3.39
C LEU A 221 -12.47 -29.09 -2.30
N GLY A 222 -12.55 -28.15 -1.34
CA GLY A 222 -11.56 -27.96 -0.29
C GLY A 222 -10.51 -26.91 -0.66
N LEU A 223 -9.28 -27.10 -0.16
CA LEU A 223 -8.17 -26.15 -0.33
C LEU A 223 -7.51 -26.34 -1.69
N VAL A 224 -7.36 -25.25 -2.45
CA VAL A 224 -6.72 -25.19 -3.77
C VAL A 224 -5.46 -24.35 -3.69
N ASP A 225 -4.33 -24.91 -4.10
CA ASP A 225 -3.07 -24.16 -4.29
C ASP A 225 -3.04 -23.57 -5.71
N VAL A 226 -3.38 -22.30 -5.84
CA VAL A 226 -3.46 -21.60 -7.12
C VAL A 226 -2.07 -21.51 -7.80
N ARG A 227 -1.02 -21.31 -7.01
CA ARG A 227 0.34 -21.24 -7.56
C ARG A 227 0.80 -22.59 -8.13
N ALA A 228 0.51 -23.68 -7.44
CA ALA A 228 0.86 -25.02 -7.89
C ALA A 228 0.06 -25.43 -9.14
N MET A 229 -1.25 -25.07 -9.21
CA MET A 229 -2.14 -25.47 -10.30
C MET A 229 -1.96 -24.60 -11.56
N PHE A 230 -1.85 -23.28 -11.42
CA PHE A 230 -1.85 -22.33 -12.54
C PHE A 230 -0.51 -21.63 -12.77
N GLY A 231 0.48 -21.91 -11.90
CA GLY A 231 1.83 -21.35 -11.99
C GLY A 231 1.99 -19.94 -11.41
N ILE A 232 3.23 -19.47 -11.38
CA ILE A 232 3.61 -18.17 -10.79
C ILE A 232 2.90 -16.96 -11.46
N ARG A 233 2.47 -17.12 -12.71
CA ARG A 233 1.76 -16.05 -13.44
C ARG A 233 0.35 -15.82 -12.94
N ALA A 234 -0.25 -16.78 -12.26
CA ALA A 234 -1.61 -16.71 -11.74
C ALA A 234 -1.71 -16.04 -10.36
N ILE A 235 -0.58 -15.63 -9.79
CA ILE A 235 -0.53 -15.03 -8.46
C ILE A 235 0.14 -13.65 -8.48
N ARG A 236 -0.19 -12.86 -7.46
CA ARG A 236 0.46 -11.60 -7.15
C ARG A 236 0.56 -11.43 -5.63
N PHE A 237 1.70 -10.96 -5.13
CA PHE A 237 1.93 -10.82 -3.69
C PHE A 237 1.15 -9.68 -3.05
N GLN A 238 1.01 -8.58 -3.78
CA GLN A 238 0.25 -7.41 -3.33
C GLN A 238 -0.28 -6.63 -4.52
N LYS A 239 -1.41 -5.95 -4.35
CA LYS A 239 -2.02 -5.11 -5.37
C LYS A 239 -2.76 -3.94 -4.72
N ARG A 240 -2.70 -2.76 -5.32
CA ARG A 240 -3.57 -1.66 -4.96
C ARG A 240 -5.03 -2.07 -5.14
N VAL A 241 -5.86 -1.77 -4.15
CA VAL A 241 -7.31 -1.90 -4.28
C VAL A 241 -7.82 -0.67 -5.02
N GLU A 242 -8.37 -0.86 -6.20
CA GLU A 242 -8.84 0.23 -7.06
C GLU A 242 -10.35 0.28 -7.16
N VAL A 243 -11.02 -0.87 -7.11
CA VAL A 243 -12.49 -0.96 -7.15
C VAL A 243 -12.95 -2.02 -6.16
N VAL A 244 -14.00 -1.72 -5.42
CA VAL A 244 -14.70 -2.68 -4.57
C VAL A 244 -15.94 -3.18 -5.29
N VAL A 245 -16.07 -4.50 -5.39
CA VAL A 245 -17.26 -5.15 -5.97
C VAL A 245 -18.05 -5.82 -4.85
N ASN A 246 -19.18 -5.23 -4.48
CA ASN A 246 -20.06 -5.77 -3.46
C ASN A 246 -21.05 -6.75 -4.11
N MET A 247 -20.76 -8.04 -3.95
CA MET A 247 -21.61 -9.12 -4.44
C MET A 247 -22.78 -9.33 -3.49
N GLN A 248 -24.00 -9.26 -4.02
CA GLN A 248 -25.20 -9.42 -3.22
C GLN A 248 -26.28 -10.22 -3.98
N ILE A 249 -27.17 -10.88 -3.24
CA ILE A 249 -28.32 -11.54 -3.86
C ILE A 249 -29.21 -10.44 -4.46
N TRP A 250 -29.72 -10.69 -5.67
CA TRP A 250 -30.60 -9.72 -6.32
C TRP A 250 -31.83 -9.41 -5.46
N ASP A 251 -32.10 -8.14 -5.28
CA ASP A 251 -33.25 -7.62 -4.56
C ASP A 251 -34.03 -6.66 -5.49
N ALA A 252 -35.35 -6.88 -5.63
CA ALA A 252 -36.18 -6.07 -6.50
C ALA A 252 -36.43 -4.65 -5.97
N GLU A 253 -36.23 -4.44 -4.66
CA GLU A 253 -36.46 -3.15 -4.01
C GLU A 253 -35.18 -2.30 -4.02
N GLU A 254 -34.00 -2.86 -4.36
CA GLU A 254 -32.73 -2.15 -4.41
C GLU A 254 -32.49 -1.56 -5.80
N GLU A 255 -32.07 -0.30 -5.85
CA GLU A 255 -31.66 0.35 -7.11
C GLU A 255 -30.26 -0.11 -7.51
N TYR A 256 -30.17 -0.79 -8.65
CA TYR A 256 -28.90 -1.16 -9.27
C TYR A 256 -28.58 -0.20 -10.40
N THR A 257 -27.33 0.27 -10.40
CA THR A 257 -26.86 1.20 -11.43
C THR A 257 -27.02 0.60 -12.83
N ARG A 258 -27.87 1.23 -13.66
CA ARG A 258 -28.13 0.78 -15.04
C ARG A 258 -27.27 1.49 -16.08
N ILE A 259 -26.68 2.63 -15.72
CA ILE A 259 -25.95 3.52 -16.63
C ILE A 259 -24.60 3.85 -15.99
N GLY A 260 -23.73 2.86 -15.78
CA GLY A 260 -22.29 3.06 -15.61
C GLY A 260 -21.75 4.10 -14.59
N MET A 261 -22.57 4.87 -13.93
CA MET A 261 -22.16 5.78 -12.86
C MET A 261 -21.94 4.98 -11.60
N VAL A 262 -20.71 4.99 -11.08
CA VAL A 262 -20.37 4.44 -9.77
C VAL A 262 -20.58 5.58 -8.78
N ASP A 263 -21.78 5.68 -8.21
CA ASP A 263 -22.12 6.70 -7.21
C ASP A 263 -21.87 6.19 -5.77
N ASP A 264 -21.64 4.88 -5.61
CA ASP A 264 -21.37 4.27 -4.32
C ASP A 264 -19.88 4.27 -4.02
N VAL A 265 -19.54 4.59 -2.77
CA VAL A 265 -18.17 4.52 -2.25
C VAL A 265 -18.07 3.51 -1.13
N TYR A 266 -16.91 2.88 -1.01
CA TYR A 266 -16.56 2.02 0.11
C TYR A 266 -15.36 2.60 0.83
N GLU A 267 -15.52 2.92 2.10
CA GLU A 267 -14.46 3.53 2.90
C GLU A 267 -13.59 2.46 3.56
N ILE A 268 -12.26 2.56 3.35
CA ILE A 268 -11.26 1.76 4.06
C ILE A 268 -10.26 2.72 4.72
N MET A 269 -10.20 2.75 6.03
CA MET A 269 -9.27 3.59 6.82
C MET A 269 -9.27 5.06 6.39
N GLY A 270 -10.45 5.64 6.09
CA GLY A 270 -10.61 7.02 5.64
C GLY A 270 -10.24 7.25 4.17
N VAL A 271 -10.05 6.19 3.39
CA VAL A 271 -9.88 6.27 1.93
C VAL A 271 -11.15 5.81 1.25
N GLU A 272 -11.74 6.67 0.44
CA GLU A 272 -12.91 6.37 -0.37
C GLU A 272 -12.50 5.64 -1.66
N LEU A 273 -13.07 4.45 -1.85
CA LEU A 273 -12.85 3.63 -3.04
C LEU A 273 -14.16 3.49 -3.83
N PRO A 274 -14.15 3.56 -5.17
CA PRO A 274 -15.34 3.33 -5.96
C PRO A 274 -15.90 1.94 -5.71
N MET A 275 -17.20 1.83 -5.47
CA MET A 275 -17.87 0.56 -5.21
C MET A 275 -18.96 0.28 -6.24
N VAL A 276 -18.99 -0.94 -6.75
CA VAL A 276 -20.04 -1.46 -7.64
C VAL A 276 -20.86 -2.50 -6.89
N LYS A 277 -22.16 -2.29 -6.75
CA LYS A 277 -23.11 -3.31 -6.27
C LYS A 277 -23.41 -4.29 -7.39
N LEU A 278 -23.01 -5.54 -7.23
CA LEU A 278 -23.19 -6.58 -8.23
C LEU A 278 -24.23 -7.60 -7.79
N PRO A 279 -25.46 -7.53 -8.34
CA PRO A 279 -26.50 -8.50 -8.02
C PRO A 279 -26.20 -9.85 -8.69
N ILE A 280 -26.24 -10.90 -7.88
CA ILE A 280 -26.06 -12.28 -8.32
C ILE A 280 -27.43 -12.89 -8.60
N THR A 281 -27.61 -13.36 -9.82
CA THR A 281 -28.81 -14.12 -10.24
C THR A 281 -28.37 -15.39 -10.95
N PRO A 282 -29.17 -16.48 -10.88
CA PRO A 282 -28.85 -17.69 -11.62
C PRO A 282 -28.71 -17.42 -13.13
N GLY A 283 -27.66 -17.98 -13.74
CA GLY A 283 -27.39 -17.84 -15.18
C GLY A 283 -26.64 -16.57 -15.57
N LYS A 284 -26.36 -15.66 -14.63
CA LYS A 284 -25.54 -14.45 -14.91
C LYS A 284 -24.05 -14.78 -14.87
N ASN A 285 -23.32 -14.41 -15.91
CA ASN A 285 -21.85 -14.56 -15.92
C ASN A 285 -21.19 -13.42 -15.13
N VAL A 286 -21.00 -13.66 -13.84
CA VAL A 286 -20.45 -12.68 -12.88
C VAL A 286 -18.99 -12.34 -13.22
N THR A 287 -18.24 -13.30 -13.68
CA THR A 287 -16.81 -13.16 -14.03
C THR A 287 -16.61 -12.16 -15.16
N VAL A 288 -17.38 -12.30 -16.25
CA VAL A 288 -17.35 -11.35 -17.37
C VAL A 288 -17.71 -9.93 -16.90
N ILE A 289 -18.66 -9.82 -15.97
CA ILE A 289 -19.03 -8.49 -15.44
C ILE A 289 -17.87 -7.89 -14.63
N CYS A 290 -17.16 -8.69 -13.83
CA CYS A 290 -15.96 -8.23 -13.12
C CYS A 290 -14.86 -7.75 -14.09
N GLU A 291 -14.66 -8.47 -15.21
CA GLU A 291 -13.74 -8.03 -16.26
C GLU A 291 -14.15 -6.67 -16.86
N VAL A 292 -15.45 -6.50 -17.16
CA VAL A 292 -15.98 -5.22 -17.69
C VAL A 292 -15.85 -4.09 -16.66
N ILE A 293 -16.08 -4.36 -15.36
CA ILE A 293 -15.88 -3.37 -14.29
C ILE A 293 -14.42 -2.91 -14.28
N ALA A 294 -13.46 -3.85 -14.34
CA ALA A 294 -12.02 -3.50 -14.40
C ALA A 294 -11.69 -2.67 -15.64
N MET A 295 -12.18 -3.05 -16.82
CA MET A 295 -11.95 -2.32 -18.06
C MET A 295 -12.56 -0.91 -18.01
N ASN A 296 -13.78 -0.75 -17.51
CA ASN A 296 -14.41 0.56 -17.35
C ASN A 296 -13.64 1.45 -16.37
N HIS A 297 -13.13 0.90 -15.26
CA HIS A 297 -12.28 1.63 -14.34
C HIS A 297 -11.02 2.16 -15.04
N LEU A 298 -10.35 1.31 -15.84
CA LEU A 298 -9.17 1.70 -16.60
C LEU A 298 -9.49 2.77 -17.64
N LEU A 299 -10.61 2.64 -18.38
CA LEU A 299 -11.03 3.64 -19.36
C LEU A 299 -11.23 5.02 -18.72
N ARG A 300 -11.90 5.07 -17.54
CA ARG A 300 -12.07 6.32 -16.79
C ARG A 300 -10.74 6.92 -16.35
N HIS A 301 -9.80 6.09 -15.94
CA HIS A 301 -8.45 6.55 -15.59
C HIS A 301 -7.74 7.21 -16.78
N TYR A 302 -8.02 6.77 -18.00
CA TYR A 302 -7.53 7.39 -19.25
C TYR A 302 -8.42 8.52 -19.77
N GLY A 303 -9.39 8.99 -18.98
CA GLY A 303 -10.24 10.14 -19.33
C GLY A 303 -11.40 9.79 -20.26
N TYR A 304 -11.77 8.53 -20.40
CA TYR A 304 -12.94 8.11 -21.17
C TYR A 304 -14.00 7.51 -20.26
N ASP A 305 -15.15 8.23 -20.08
CA ASP A 305 -16.31 7.69 -19.38
C ASP A 305 -17.41 7.34 -20.39
N PRO A 306 -17.70 6.04 -20.60
CA PRO A 306 -18.75 5.60 -21.52
C PRO A 306 -20.14 6.17 -21.19
N ALA A 307 -20.43 6.42 -19.91
CA ALA A 307 -21.73 6.93 -19.48
C ALA A 307 -21.87 8.41 -19.84
N GLU A 308 -20.82 9.23 -19.65
CA GLU A 308 -20.81 10.64 -20.07
C GLU A 308 -20.94 10.74 -21.59
N VAL A 309 -20.16 9.97 -22.33
CA VAL A 309 -20.21 9.95 -23.80
C VAL A 309 -21.59 9.56 -24.30
N PHE A 310 -22.23 8.56 -23.67
CA PHE A 310 -23.60 8.17 -24.01
C PHE A 310 -24.60 9.28 -23.69
N ALA A 311 -24.51 9.92 -22.52
CA ALA A 311 -25.37 11.02 -22.11
C ALA A 311 -25.28 12.21 -23.06
N GLU A 312 -24.06 12.59 -23.46
CA GLU A 312 -23.82 13.65 -24.44
C GLU A 312 -24.46 13.34 -25.82
N ARG A 313 -24.24 12.12 -26.33
CA ARG A 313 -24.85 11.68 -27.60
C ARG A 313 -26.37 11.66 -27.53
N LEU A 314 -26.93 11.22 -26.40
CA LEU A 314 -28.36 11.23 -26.17
C LEU A 314 -28.92 12.65 -26.14
N ALA A 315 -28.26 13.57 -25.43
CA ALA A 315 -28.62 14.98 -25.35
C ALA A 315 -28.56 15.67 -26.72
N GLU A 316 -27.54 15.37 -27.52
CA GLU A 316 -27.48 15.86 -28.90
C GLU A 316 -28.61 15.34 -29.78
N ARG A 317 -28.95 14.03 -29.66
CA ARG A 317 -30.03 13.43 -30.43
C ARG A 317 -31.38 14.01 -30.05
N ILE A 318 -31.62 14.28 -28.75
CA ILE A 318 -32.82 14.96 -28.26
C ILE A 318 -32.90 16.40 -28.82
N ARG A 319 -31.80 17.14 -28.78
CA ARG A 319 -31.74 18.51 -29.34
C ARG A 319 -32.04 18.54 -30.85
N ARG A 320 -31.50 17.59 -31.61
CA ARG A 320 -31.75 17.46 -33.06
C ARG A 320 -33.21 17.07 -33.34
N LYS A 321 -33.85 16.22 -32.53
CA LYS A 321 -35.26 15.86 -32.65
C LYS A 321 -36.22 17.00 -32.24
N GLY A 322 -35.82 17.82 -31.26
CA GLY A 322 -36.61 19.00 -30.84
C GLY A 322 -36.64 20.14 -31.86
N SER A 323 -35.65 20.19 -32.77
CA SER A 323 -35.57 21.17 -33.85
C SER A 323 -36.13 20.69 -35.21
N ALA A 324 -36.46 19.40 -35.34
CA ALA A 324 -37.05 18.81 -36.57
C ALA A 324 -38.55 18.56 -36.38
N SER A 325 -39.35 19.11 -37.28
CA SER A 325 -40.75 18.72 -37.39
C SER A 325 -40.94 17.19 -37.48
N PRO A 326 -42.00 16.57 -36.94
CA PRO A 326 -42.14 15.14 -36.87
C PRO A 326 -42.30 14.55 -38.27
N SER A 327 -41.21 14.17 -38.93
CA SER A 327 -41.28 13.24 -40.05
C SER A 327 -41.33 11.84 -39.47
N ARG A 328 -42.49 11.17 -39.61
CA ARG A 328 -42.65 9.73 -39.41
C ARG A 328 -41.84 9.03 -40.50
N GLY A 329 -40.60 8.69 -40.21
CA GLY A 329 -39.75 7.79 -41.01
C GLY A 329 -39.05 6.82 -40.06
N ILE A 330 -39.39 5.53 -40.18
CA ILE A 330 -38.57 4.45 -39.65
C ILE A 330 -37.34 4.44 -40.55
N GLU A 331 -36.18 4.98 -40.05
CA GLU A 331 -34.89 4.73 -40.71
C GLU A 331 -34.53 3.26 -40.51
N TYR A 332 -34.75 2.46 -41.57
CA TYR A 332 -34.09 1.17 -41.69
C TYR A 332 -32.60 1.39 -41.79
N PHE A 333 -31.81 0.60 -41.06
CA PHE A 333 -30.36 0.51 -41.23
C PHE A 333 -30.12 -0.06 -42.64
N GLU A 334 -29.69 0.82 -43.57
CA GLU A 334 -29.39 0.45 -44.97
C GLU A 334 -28.00 -0.15 -45.16
N HIS A 335 -27.35 -0.72 -44.16
CA HIS A 335 -25.99 -1.28 -44.28
C HIS A 335 -25.78 -2.58 -43.48
N ASP A 336 -26.70 -3.55 -43.62
CA ASP A 336 -26.38 -4.95 -43.35
C ASP A 336 -26.61 -5.78 -44.62
N TYR A 337 -25.66 -5.63 -45.54
CA TYR A 337 -25.40 -6.62 -46.58
C TYR A 337 -23.98 -7.14 -46.33
N GLU A 338 -23.85 -8.17 -45.47
CA GLU A 338 -22.92 -9.28 -45.62
C GLU A 338 -23.42 -10.47 -44.83
#